data_4e36035da1ae026f58394a204c1ff35a
#
_entry.id   4e36035da1ae026f58394a204c1ff35a
#
_cell.length_a   1.000
_cell.length_b   1.000
_cell.length_c   1.000
_cell.angle_alpha   90.00
_cell.angle_beta   90.00
_cell.angle_gamma   90.00
#
_symmetry.space_group_name_H-M   'P 1'
#
loop_
_entity.id
_entity.type
_entity.pdbx_description
1 polymer ?
#
loop_
_entity_poly.entity_id
_entity_poly.type
_entity_poly.pdbx_seq_one_letter_code
_entity_poly.pdbx_strand_id
1 'polypeptide(L)'
;EPLNLYIMVGMPPANRKTAILKSCVKPVIDYEKKQRMQLEPEYKKQLSMFYSQKKLIENERKRLTTEKANEGAIEIIAEKEMMLNEPPALPKLFLTDATTESLATALYEQGGKISIITDEGGILDTCSGLYTGGVFNIDVLLKGWDGGNLSIKRRDREVYIAPYITIFMIVQPVIFENMAKNKNFTGKGFYERFLFCEPYSKIGYR
;
A
#
# COMPACT_ATOMS: atom_id res chain seq x y z
N GLU A 1 -11.05 -8.48 -15.59
CA GLU A 1 -11.30 -7.12 -15.11
C GLU A 1 -11.21 -7.11 -13.59
N PRO A 2 -10.43 -6.21 -12.97
CA PRO A 2 -10.31 -6.17 -11.51
C PRO A 2 -11.59 -5.65 -10.88
N LEU A 3 -12.00 -6.28 -9.77
CA LEU A 3 -13.18 -5.92 -8.99
C LEU A 3 -12.72 -5.07 -7.77
N ASN A 4 -12.33 -3.85 -8.01
CA ASN A 4 -12.02 -2.91 -6.94
C ASN A 4 -13.20 -1.99 -6.64
N LEU A 5 -13.43 -1.74 -5.34
CA LEU A 5 -14.54 -0.92 -4.85
C LEU A 5 -14.05 0.03 -3.75
N TYR A 6 -14.58 1.24 -3.72
CA TYR A 6 -14.42 2.17 -2.61
C TYR A 6 -15.73 2.25 -1.85
N ILE A 7 -15.73 1.79 -0.62
CA ILE A 7 -16.94 1.71 0.23
C ILE A 7 -16.66 2.43 1.53
N MET A 8 -17.59 3.28 1.94
CA MET A 8 -17.53 3.97 3.21
C MET A 8 -18.85 3.84 3.97
N VAL A 9 -18.77 3.29 5.17
CA VAL A 9 -19.93 3.09 6.06
C VAL A 9 -19.86 4.09 7.20
N GLY A 10 -20.86 4.94 7.29
CA GLY A 10 -21.04 5.90 8.39
C GLY A 10 -21.72 5.27 9.58
N MET A 11 -21.03 5.17 10.70
CA MET A 11 -21.62 4.67 11.94
C MET A 11 -21.35 5.65 13.09
N PRO A 12 -22.36 6.10 13.81
CA PRO A 12 -22.20 6.96 14.98
C PRO A 12 -21.29 6.31 16.07
N PRO A 13 -20.72 7.10 16.97
CA PRO A 13 -19.99 6.56 18.12
C PRO A 13 -20.80 5.51 18.87
N ALA A 14 -20.14 4.60 19.56
CA ALA A 14 -20.74 3.51 20.36
C ALA A 14 -21.48 2.41 19.54
N ASN A 15 -21.51 2.45 18.22
CA ASN A 15 -22.09 1.40 17.36
C ASN A 15 -21.17 0.19 17.13
N ARG A 16 -20.15 -0.01 17.97
CA ARG A 16 -19.22 -1.15 17.92
C ARG A 16 -18.52 -1.32 16.57
N LYS A 17 -18.17 -0.23 15.86
CA LYS A 17 -17.50 -0.24 14.55
C LYS A 17 -16.34 -1.21 14.48
N THR A 18 -15.40 -1.11 15.41
CA THR A 18 -14.20 -1.96 15.47
C THR A 18 -14.54 -3.44 15.62
N ALA A 19 -15.56 -3.80 16.40
CA ALA A 19 -15.97 -5.19 16.56
C ALA A 19 -16.59 -5.76 15.28
N ILE A 20 -17.39 -4.95 14.58
CA ILE A 20 -17.99 -5.31 13.29
C ILE A 20 -16.87 -5.48 12.25
N LEU A 21 -15.98 -4.50 12.12
CA LEU A 21 -14.86 -4.57 11.18
C LEU A 21 -13.99 -5.81 11.42
N LYS A 22 -13.61 -6.06 12.68
CA LYS A 22 -12.82 -7.26 13.05
C LYS A 22 -13.50 -8.56 12.65
N SER A 23 -14.82 -8.66 12.84
CA SER A 23 -15.59 -9.85 12.44
C SER A 23 -15.62 -10.03 10.93
N CYS A 24 -15.84 -8.95 10.18
CA CYS A 24 -15.87 -8.99 8.71
C CYS A 24 -14.50 -9.30 8.10
N VAL A 25 -13.42 -8.77 8.68
CA VAL A 25 -12.06 -8.91 8.14
C VAL A 25 -11.37 -10.19 8.61
N LYS A 26 -11.88 -10.82 9.67
CA LYS A 26 -11.28 -12.05 10.24
C LYS A 26 -10.94 -13.12 9.20
N PRO A 27 -11.83 -13.50 8.26
CA PRO A 27 -11.50 -14.52 7.24
C PRO A 27 -10.31 -14.11 6.36
N VAL A 28 -10.18 -12.81 6.03
CA VAL A 28 -9.06 -12.29 5.23
C VAL A 28 -7.76 -12.36 6.01
N ILE A 29 -7.79 -11.99 7.30
CA ILE A 29 -6.64 -12.08 8.21
C ILE A 29 -6.18 -13.54 8.34
N ASP A 30 -7.11 -14.45 8.59
CA ASP A 30 -6.80 -15.87 8.77
C ASP A 30 -6.21 -16.47 7.47
N TYR A 31 -6.72 -16.08 6.31
CA TYR A 31 -6.19 -16.48 5.02
C TYR A 31 -4.78 -15.92 4.78
N GLU A 32 -4.56 -14.62 4.97
CA GLU A 32 -3.24 -13.99 4.83
C GLU A 32 -2.21 -14.67 5.75
N LYS A 33 -2.58 -14.88 7.02
CA LYS A 33 -1.72 -15.56 7.99
C LYS A 33 -1.34 -16.98 7.54
N LYS A 34 -2.31 -17.75 7.04
CA LYS A 34 -2.06 -19.09 6.51
C LYS A 34 -1.09 -19.06 5.33
N GLN A 35 -1.31 -18.17 4.37
CA GLN A 35 -0.43 -18.00 3.21
C GLN A 35 0.99 -17.61 3.63
N ARG A 36 1.12 -16.65 4.55
CA ARG A 36 2.42 -16.22 5.08
C ARG A 36 3.16 -17.37 5.78
N MET A 37 2.48 -18.15 6.63
CA MET A 37 3.09 -19.30 7.30
C MET A 37 3.60 -20.36 6.32
N GLN A 38 2.88 -20.61 5.24
CA GLN A 38 3.28 -21.57 4.21
C GLN A 38 4.51 -21.09 3.42
N LEU A 39 4.59 -19.79 3.14
CA LEU A 39 5.65 -19.19 2.33
C LEU A 39 6.87 -18.76 3.16
N GLU A 40 6.74 -18.64 4.47
CA GLU A 40 7.79 -18.10 5.34
C GLU A 40 9.13 -18.83 5.26
N PRO A 41 9.20 -20.17 5.18
CA PRO A 41 10.49 -20.88 5.08
C PRO A 41 11.23 -20.52 3.78
N GLU A 42 10.53 -20.54 2.65
CA GLU A 42 11.10 -20.20 1.35
C GLU A 42 11.46 -18.71 1.27
N TYR A 43 10.60 -17.84 1.80
CA TYR A 43 10.86 -16.41 1.93
C TYR A 43 12.16 -16.13 2.70
N LYS A 44 12.35 -16.75 3.87
CA LYS A 44 13.58 -16.57 4.67
C LYS A 44 14.83 -17.02 3.91
N LYS A 45 14.74 -18.13 3.18
CA LYS A 45 15.82 -18.63 2.34
C LYS A 45 16.16 -17.64 1.22
N GLN A 46 15.14 -17.20 0.46
CA GLN A 46 15.33 -16.26 -0.64
C GLN A 46 15.85 -14.90 -0.16
N LEU A 47 15.35 -14.41 0.98
CA LEU A 47 15.82 -13.17 1.58
C LEU A 47 17.30 -13.27 2.00
N SER A 48 17.69 -14.38 2.60
CA SER A 48 19.09 -14.62 2.96
C SER A 48 19.99 -14.68 1.72
N MET A 49 19.54 -15.34 0.66
CA MET A 49 20.26 -15.39 -0.62
C MET A 49 20.41 -14.00 -1.24
N PHE A 50 19.34 -13.22 -1.27
CA PHE A 50 19.35 -11.85 -1.76
C PHE A 50 20.38 -10.97 -1.03
N TYR A 51 20.36 -10.96 0.30
CA TYR A 51 21.33 -10.17 1.08
C TYR A 51 22.78 -10.67 0.91
N SER A 52 22.98 -11.98 0.77
CA SER A 52 24.30 -12.54 0.52
C SER A 52 24.84 -12.13 -0.84
N GLN A 53 24.03 -12.21 -1.90
CA GLN A 53 24.39 -11.78 -3.24
C GLN A 53 24.68 -10.26 -3.27
N LYS A 54 23.81 -9.46 -2.67
CA LYS A 54 24.00 -8.01 -2.57
C LYS A 54 25.32 -7.66 -1.88
N LYS A 55 25.63 -8.31 -0.77
CA LYS A 55 26.89 -8.11 -0.03
C LYS A 55 28.12 -8.51 -0.82
N LEU A 56 28.03 -9.59 -1.60
CA LEU A 56 29.13 -10.00 -2.49
C LEU A 56 29.39 -8.94 -3.56
N ILE A 57 28.37 -8.44 -4.22
CA ILE A 57 28.46 -7.37 -5.23
C ILE A 57 29.06 -6.10 -4.62
N GLU A 58 28.59 -5.68 -3.44
CA GLU A 58 29.13 -4.53 -2.71
C GLU A 58 30.60 -4.67 -2.35
N ASN A 59 31.03 -5.87 -1.93
CA ASN A 59 32.44 -6.17 -1.61
C ASN A 59 33.30 -6.14 -2.88
N GLU A 60 32.86 -6.72 -3.98
CA GLU A 60 33.56 -6.66 -5.26
C GLU A 60 33.73 -5.22 -5.72
N ARG A 61 32.66 -4.42 -5.64
CA ARG A 61 32.67 -2.99 -5.97
C ARG A 61 33.69 -2.21 -5.13
N LYS A 62 33.79 -2.48 -3.83
CA LYS A 62 34.78 -1.85 -2.94
C LYS A 62 36.22 -2.23 -3.31
N ARG A 63 36.46 -3.49 -3.67
CA ARG A 63 37.79 -3.94 -4.11
C ARG A 63 38.22 -3.24 -5.38
N LEU A 64 37.35 -3.10 -6.36
CA LEU A 64 37.61 -2.40 -7.62
C LEU A 64 37.84 -0.89 -7.46
N THR A 65 37.22 -0.26 -6.46
CA THR A 65 37.49 1.16 -6.15
C THR A 65 38.86 1.38 -5.53
N THR A 66 39.46 0.36 -4.91
CA THR A 66 40.81 0.44 -4.30
C THR A 66 41.91 0.03 -5.27
N GLU A 67 41.64 -0.89 -6.17
CA GLU A 67 42.54 -1.32 -7.24
C GLU A 67 42.15 -0.54 -8.48
N LYS A 68 43.08 0.07 -9.22
CA LYS A 68 42.75 0.76 -10.48
C LYS A 68 41.98 -0.18 -11.41
N ALA A 69 40.63 -0.14 -11.29
CA ALA A 69 39.76 -1.02 -12.04
C ALA A 69 39.85 -0.74 -13.53
N ASN A 70 39.94 -1.78 -14.35
CA ASN A 70 39.76 -1.66 -15.79
C ASN A 70 38.24 -1.60 -16.09
N GLU A 71 37.88 -1.03 -17.25
CA GLU A 71 36.49 -0.87 -17.68
C GLU A 71 35.70 -2.19 -17.66
N GLY A 72 36.31 -3.30 -18.09
CA GLY A 72 35.66 -4.61 -18.12
C GLY A 72 35.26 -5.15 -16.74
N ALA A 73 35.97 -4.79 -15.67
CA ALA A 73 35.59 -5.19 -14.31
C ALA A 73 34.37 -4.40 -13.80
N ILE A 74 34.23 -3.16 -14.24
CA ILE A 74 33.05 -2.32 -13.92
C ILE A 74 31.81 -2.85 -14.64
N GLU A 75 31.93 -3.27 -15.89
CA GLU A 75 30.84 -3.88 -16.68
C GLU A 75 30.31 -5.16 -16.01
N ILE A 76 31.21 -6.05 -15.56
CA ILE A 76 30.83 -7.29 -14.86
C ILE A 76 30.02 -6.99 -13.59
N ILE A 77 30.38 -5.96 -12.82
CA ILE A 77 29.60 -5.57 -11.63
C ILE A 77 28.24 -5.02 -12.02
N ALA A 78 28.18 -4.16 -13.04
CA ALA A 78 26.92 -3.63 -13.53
C ALA A 78 25.98 -4.75 -14.01
N GLU A 79 26.49 -5.76 -14.71
CA GLU A 79 25.72 -6.95 -15.10
C GLU A 79 25.20 -7.72 -13.87
N LYS A 80 26.04 -7.93 -12.86
CA LYS A 80 25.62 -8.61 -11.61
C LYS A 80 24.56 -7.81 -10.85
N GLU A 81 24.68 -6.48 -10.81
CA GLU A 81 23.66 -5.59 -10.20
C GLU A 81 22.34 -5.67 -10.97
N MET A 82 22.39 -5.72 -12.30
CA MET A 82 21.19 -5.88 -13.15
C MET A 82 20.52 -7.24 -12.99
N MET A 83 21.30 -8.30 -12.75
CA MET A 83 20.79 -9.66 -12.52
C MET A 83 20.29 -9.88 -11.09
N LEU A 84 20.59 -8.96 -10.16
CA LEU A 84 20.12 -9.08 -8.79
C LEU A 84 18.59 -8.95 -8.74
N ASN A 85 17.92 -10.02 -8.36
CA ASN A 85 16.47 -10.02 -8.20
C ASN A 85 16.04 -9.01 -7.13
N GLU A 86 14.75 -8.61 -7.19
CA GLU A 86 14.15 -7.85 -6.13
C GLU A 86 14.10 -8.65 -4.82
N PRO A 87 14.15 -7.97 -3.66
CA PRO A 87 13.92 -8.65 -2.40
C PRO A 87 12.54 -9.30 -2.40
N PRO A 88 12.42 -10.54 -1.97
CA PRO A 88 11.12 -11.20 -1.90
C PRO A 88 10.20 -10.46 -0.92
N ALA A 89 8.91 -10.53 -1.16
CA ALA A 89 7.89 -9.98 -0.26
C ALA A 89 6.90 -11.08 0.14
N LEU A 90 6.49 -11.07 1.41
CA LEU A 90 5.40 -11.95 1.85
C LEU A 90 4.05 -11.36 1.45
N PRO A 91 3.04 -12.20 1.16
CA PRO A 91 1.71 -11.75 0.83
C PRO A 91 1.15 -10.78 1.89
N LYS A 92 0.60 -9.67 1.43
CA LYS A 92 -0.11 -8.68 2.23
C LYS A 92 -1.36 -8.27 1.48
N LEU A 93 -2.53 -8.60 2.02
CA LEU A 93 -3.80 -8.40 1.34
C LEU A 93 -4.39 -7.02 1.62
N PHE A 94 -4.12 -6.46 2.81
CA PHE A 94 -4.64 -5.15 3.16
C PHE A 94 -3.74 -4.36 4.11
N LEU A 95 -3.98 -3.06 4.16
CA LEU A 95 -3.42 -2.09 5.09
C LEU A 95 -4.55 -1.54 5.97
N THR A 96 -4.26 -1.28 7.23
CA THR A 96 -5.19 -0.57 8.13
C THR A 96 -4.92 0.92 8.16
N ASP A 97 -3.67 1.30 7.96
CA ASP A 97 -3.20 2.67 7.84
C ASP A 97 -1.97 2.70 6.93
N ALA A 98 -1.81 3.77 6.17
CA ALA A 98 -0.67 3.93 5.27
C ALA A 98 -0.41 5.41 4.91
N THR A 99 0.85 5.77 4.85
CA THR A 99 1.27 6.97 4.12
C THR A 99 1.24 6.70 2.62
N THR A 100 1.25 7.75 1.81
CA THR A 100 1.29 7.62 0.34
C THR A 100 2.49 6.79 -0.13
N GLU A 101 3.66 6.99 0.51
CA GLU A 101 4.90 6.27 0.20
C GLU A 101 4.82 4.79 0.60
N SER A 102 4.27 4.50 1.78
CA SER A 102 4.13 3.11 2.24
C SER A 102 3.08 2.36 1.43
N LEU A 103 2.01 3.03 0.99
CA LEU A 103 1.02 2.48 0.07
C LEU A 103 1.64 2.16 -1.30
N ALA A 104 2.40 3.09 -1.86
CA ALA A 104 3.10 2.87 -3.14
C ALA A 104 4.09 1.70 -3.04
N THR A 105 4.80 1.58 -1.91
CA THR A 105 5.70 0.46 -1.64
C THR A 105 4.94 -0.87 -1.57
N ALA A 106 3.83 -0.91 -0.81
CA ALA A 106 3.02 -2.11 -0.69
C ALA A 106 2.39 -2.52 -2.04
N LEU A 107 1.90 -1.57 -2.83
CA LEU A 107 1.42 -1.83 -4.19
C LEU A 107 2.50 -2.47 -5.06
N TYR A 108 3.72 -1.94 -5.02
CA TYR A 108 4.83 -2.51 -5.76
C TYR A 108 5.12 -3.96 -5.35
N GLU A 109 5.25 -4.21 -4.04
CA GLU A 109 5.55 -5.53 -3.47
C GLU A 109 4.44 -6.55 -3.72
N GLN A 110 3.19 -6.11 -3.85
CA GLN A 110 2.01 -6.97 -4.04
C GLN A 110 1.51 -7.00 -5.49
N GLY A 111 2.35 -6.65 -6.47
CA GLY A 111 2.01 -6.73 -7.90
C GLY A 111 0.87 -5.79 -8.31
N GLY A 112 0.79 -4.62 -7.67
CA GLY A 112 -0.18 -3.57 -7.98
C GLY A 112 -1.54 -3.72 -7.29
N LYS A 113 -1.76 -4.73 -6.44
CA LYS A 113 -3.07 -5.01 -5.84
C LYS A 113 -3.00 -4.98 -4.33
N ILE A 114 -3.83 -4.16 -3.69
CA ILE A 114 -3.96 -4.11 -2.23
C ILE A 114 -5.32 -3.57 -1.82
N SER A 115 -5.75 -3.91 -0.60
CA SER A 115 -6.93 -3.29 0.02
C SER A 115 -6.52 -2.35 1.14
N ILE A 116 -7.36 -1.35 1.41
CA ILE A 116 -7.29 -0.50 2.59
C ILE A 116 -8.54 -0.78 3.40
N ILE A 117 -8.39 -1.31 4.61
CA ILE A 117 -9.52 -1.70 5.46
C ILE A 117 -9.30 -1.11 6.84
N THR A 118 -10.14 -0.13 7.23
CA THR A 118 -9.96 0.60 8.48
C THR A 118 -11.29 1.03 9.10
N ASP A 119 -11.30 1.25 10.41
CA ASP A 119 -12.39 1.89 11.15
C ASP A 119 -12.05 3.32 11.61
N GLU A 120 -10.97 3.87 11.04
CA GLU A 120 -10.49 5.23 11.31
C GLU A 120 -10.34 6.03 10.02
N GLY A 121 -10.48 7.34 10.12
CA GLY A 121 -10.30 8.27 8.98
C GLY A 121 -8.85 8.66 8.69
N GLY A 122 -7.86 8.11 9.41
CA GLY A 122 -6.47 8.57 9.38
C GLY A 122 -5.83 8.61 8.00
N ILE A 123 -6.15 7.64 7.14
CA ILE A 123 -5.64 7.65 5.76
C ILE A 123 -6.16 8.86 4.96
N LEU A 124 -7.40 9.29 5.20
CA LEU A 124 -7.95 10.49 4.55
C LEU A 124 -7.25 11.75 5.04
N ASP A 125 -6.91 11.80 6.34
CA ASP A 125 -6.16 12.90 6.92
C ASP A 125 -4.74 12.95 6.34
N THR A 126 -4.10 11.81 6.19
CA THR A 126 -2.78 11.69 5.54
C THR A 126 -2.85 12.15 4.08
N CYS A 127 -3.86 11.72 3.34
CA CYS A 127 -4.06 12.11 1.95
C CYS A 127 -4.45 13.58 1.81
N SER A 128 -5.13 14.18 2.80
CA SER A 128 -5.49 15.60 2.82
C SER A 128 -4.31 16.54 3.09
N GLY A 129 -3.14 15.99 3.42
CA GLY A 129 -1.94 16.77 3.69
C GLY A 129 -1.80 17.26 5.13
N LEU A 130 -2.62 16.80 6.07
CA LEU A 130 -2.56 17.21 7.48
C LEU A 130 -1.18 16.94 8.12
N TYR A 131 -0.53 15.85 7.71
CA TYR A 131 0.79 15.45 8.24
C TYR A 131 1.97 15.83 7.33
N THR A 132 1.72 16.33 6.12
CA THR A 132 2.77 16.61 5.11
C THR A 132 2.92 18.10 4.79
N GLY A 133 2.55 18.98 5.72
CA GLY A 133 2.66 20.42 5.53
C GLY A 133 1.74 20.97 4.42
N GLY A 134 0.62 20.31 4.16
CA GLY A 134 -0.37 20.76 3.18
C GLY A 134 -0.19 20.18 1.77
N VAL A 135 0.75 19.27 1.54
CA VAL A 135 0.89 18.58 0.25
C VAL A 135 -0.18 17.50 0.13
N PHE A 136 -1.20 17.80 -0.67
CA PHE A 136 -2.32 16.92 -0.96
C PHE A 136 -1.96 15.94 -2.08
N ASN A 137 -1.96 14.65 -1.78
CA ASN A 137 -1.64 13.63 -2.77
C ASN A 137 -2.58 12.43 -2.68
N ILE A 138 -3.63 12.43 -3.49
CA ILE A 138 -4.55 11.31 -3.67
C ILE A 138 -4.37 10.58 -5.00
N ASP A 139 -3.36 10.94 -5.77
CA ASP A 139 -3.20 10.44 -7.15
C ASP A 139 -3.04 8.91 -7.17
N VAL A 140 -2.39 8.33 -6.14
CA VAL A 140 -2.28 6.87 -5.99
C VAL A 140 -3.66 6.23 -5.83
N LEU A 141 -4.55 6.84 -5.03
CA LEU A 141 -5.92 6.33 -4.81
C LEU A 141 -6.79 6.52 -6.05
N LEU A 142 -6.68 7.64 -6.75
CA LEU A 142 -7.41 7.86 -8.01
C LEU A 142 -7.01 6.82 -9.05
N LYS A 143 -5.70 6.62 -9.27
CA LYS A 143 -5.17 5.61 -10.17
C LYS A 143 -5.48 4.19 -9.72
N GLY A 144 -5.56 3.96 -8.41
CA GLY A 144 -5.96 2.69 -7.82
C GLY A 144 -7.41 2.30 -8.08
N TRP A 145 -8.27 3.27 -8.46
CA TRP A 145 -9.64 3.01 -8.87
C TRP A 145 -9.73 2.51 -10.30
N ASP A 146 -9.04 3.17 -11.24
CA ASP A 146 -9.18 2.94 -12.68
C ASP A 146 -8.03 2.14 -13.31
N GLY A 147 -7.00 1.77 -12.52
CA GLY A 147 -5.83 1.05 -13.02
C GLY A 147 -4.90 1.93 -13.85
N GLY A 148 -4.97 3.24 -13.70
CA GLY A 148 -4.10 4.18 -14.40
C GLY A 148 -2.63 3.98 -14.01
N ASN A 149 -1.71 4.16 -14.97
CA ASN A 149 -0.28 3.98 -14.73
C ASN A 149 0.24 4.85 -13.59
N LEU A 150 0.86 4.23 -12.59
CA LEU A 150 1.54 4.86 -11.48
C LEU A 150 3.05 4.66 -11.62
N SER A 151 3.79 5.78 -11.66
CA SER A 151 5.24 5.75 -11.57
C SER A 151 5.66 5.83 -10.11
N ILE A 152 6.46 4.86 -9.68
CA ILE A 152 7.04 4.83 -8.34
C ILE A 152 8.54 5.01 -8.46
N LYS A 153 9.04 6.11 -7.92
CA LYS A 153 10.48 6.37 -7.90
C LYS A 153 11.14 5.58 -6.75
N ARG A 154 12.03 4.67 -7.11
CA ARG A 154 12.92 3.97 -6.20
C ARG A 154 14.31 4.62 -6.23
N ARG A 155 15.20 4.25 -5.28
CA ARG A 155 16.54 4.84 -5.18
C ARG A 155 17.30 4.83 -6.51
N ASP A 156 17.18 3.73 -7.25
CA ASP A 156 18.02 3.47 -8.42
C ASP A 156 17.22 3.38 -9.73
N ARG A 157 15.87 3.43 -9.67
CA ARG A 157 15.02 3.30 -10.86
C ARG A 157 13.61 3.82 -10.65
N GLU A 158 12.93 4.07 -11.74
CA GLU A 158 11.52 4.34 -11.83
C GLU A 158 10.77 3.07 -12.25
N VAL A 159 9.71 2.72 -11.55
CA VAL A 159 8.90 1.55 -11.84
C VAL A 159 7.48 1.98 -12.15
N TYR A 160 6.92 1.42 -13.21
CA TYR A 160 5.53 1.64 -13.61
C TYR A 160 4.68 0.46 -13.20
N ILE A 161 3.59 0.72 -12.50
CA ILE A 161 2.59 -0.29 -12.13
C ILE A 161 1.19 0.19 -12.48
N ALA A 162 0.28 -0.73 -12.74
CA ALA A 162 -1.16 -0.47 -12.81
C ALA A 162 -1.77 -0.83 -11.45
N PRO A 163 -2.03 0.15 -10.56
CA PRO A 163 -2.55 -0.13 -9.23
C PRO A 163 -4.04 -0.43 -9.28
N TYR A 164 -4.47 -1.38 -8.44
CA TYR A 164 -5.87 -1.67 -8.16
C TYR A 164 -6.05 -1.72 -6.65
N ILE A 165 -6.82 -0.77 -6.14
CA ILE A 165 -7.03 -0.60 -4.70
C ILE A 165 -8.51 -0.81 -4.40
N THR A 166 -8.81 -1.61 -3.39
CA THR A 166 -10.12 -1.65 -2.76
C THR A 166 -10.05 -0.90 -1.44
N ILE A 167 -11.01 0.00 -1.18
CA ILE A 167 -11.11 0.74 0.08
C ILE A 167 -12.40 0.34 0.78
N PHE A 168 -12.29 -0.11 2.03
CA PHE A 168 -13.42 -0.35 2.90
C PHE A 168 -13.20 0.36 4.25
N MET A 169 -14.04 1.31 4.56
CA MET A 169 -13.93 2.12 5.77
C MET A 169 -15.23 2.12 6.56
N ILE A 170 -15.13 1.98 7.89
CA ILE A 170 -16.27 2.20 8.80
C ILE A 170 -15.93 3.40 9.68
N VAL A 171 -16.42 4.57 9.33
CA VAL A 171 -16.05 5.84 9.95
C VAL A 171 -17.25 6.52 10.65
N GLN A 172 -17.02 7.64 11.32
CA GLN A 172 -18.09 8.45 11.84
C GLN A 172 -18.74 9.26 10.70
N PRO A 173 -20.08 9.53 10.75
CA PRO A 173 -20.77 10.28 9.68
C PRO A 173 -20.16 11.66 9.38
N VAL A 174 -19.60 12.32 10.38
CA VAL A 174 -18.92 13.61 10.20
C VAL A 174 -17.78 13.56 9.17
N ILE A 175 -17.18 12.39 8.96
CA ILE A 175 -16.12 12.18 7.94
C ILE A 175 -16.70 12.36 6.52
N PHE A 176 -17.95 11.91 6.27
CA PHE A 176 -18.62 12.13 4.99
C PHE A 176 -18.77 13.61 4.69
N GLU A 177 -19.26 14.38 5.69
CA GLU A 177 -19.42 15.82 5.55
C GLU A 177 -18.09 16.51 5.28
N ASN A 178 -17.03 16.12 6.01
CA ASN A 178 -15.70 16.70 5.83
C ASN A 178 -15.15 16.40 4.43
N MET A 179 -15.33 15.18 3.94
CA MET A 179 -14.93 14.83 2.57
C MET A 179 -15.71 15.63 1.53
N ALA A 180 -17.04 15.73 1.67
CA ALA A 180 -17.89 16.47 0.74
C ALA A 180 -17.55 17.97 0.71
N LYS A 181 -17.12 18.55 1.83
CA LYS A 181 -16.72 19.97 1.94
C LYS A 181 -15.31 20.22 1.43
N ASN A 182 -14.47 19.18 1.35
CA ASN A 182 -13.07 19.33 0.93
C ASN A 182 -12.97 19.41 -0.60
N LYS A 183 -12.68 20.61 -1.10
CA LYS A 183 -12.54 20.90 -2.54
C LYS A 183 -11.46 20.04 -3.23
N ASN A 184 -10.46 19.58 -2.50
CA ASN A 184 -9.43 18.70 -3.06
C ASN A 184 -9.95 17.29 -3.31
N PHE A 185 -10.91 16.80 -2.51
CA PHE A 185 -11.54 15.50 -2.75
C PHE A 185 -12.61 15.59 -3.84
N THR A 186 -13.50 16.56 -3.77
CA THR A 186 -14.57 16.73 -4.76
C THR A 186 -14.04 17.22 -6.10
N GLY A 187 -13.10 18.18 -6.11
CA GLY A 187 -12.54 18.73 -7.35
C GLY A 187 -11.73 17.74 -8.20
N LYS A 188 -11.26 16.64 -7.59
CA LYS A 188 -10.57 15.55 -8.31
C LYS A 188 -11.46 14.31 -8.51
N GLY A 189 -12.72 14.34 -8.15
CA GLY A 189 -13.65 13.23 -8.28
C GLY A 189 -13.34 12.04 -7.36
N PHE A 190 -12.60 12.27 -6.26
CA PHE A 190 -12.28 11.19 -5.33
C PHE A 190 -13.49 10.81 -4.45
N TYR A 191 -14.23 11.81 -4.00
CA TYR A 191 -15.45 11.60 -3.22
C TYR A 191 -16.49 10.77 -4.00
N GLU A 192 -16.66 11.05 -5.27
CA GLU A 192 -17.63 10.44 -6.17
C GLU A 192 -17.36 8.96 -6.48
N ARG A 193 -16.15 8.48 -6.17
CA ARG A 193 -15.76 7.07 -6.34
C ARG A 193 -16.24 6.17 -5.20
N PHE A 194 -16.75 6.77 -4.11
CA PHE A 194 -17.21 5.99 -2.96
C PHE A 194 -18.68 5.61 -3.05
N LEU A 195 -18.97 4.38 -2.68
CA LEU A 195 -20.30 3.94 -2.29
C LEU A 195 -20.49 4.25 -0.81
N PHE A 196 -21.40 5.16 -0.50
CA PHE A 196 -21.71 5.55 0.87
C PHE A 196 -22.88 4.76 1.41
N CYS A 197 -22.76 4.31 2.67
CA CYS A 197 -23.82 3.64 3.40
C CYS A 197 -23.89 4.20 4.82
N GLU A 198 -25.04 4.61 5.26
CA GLU A 198 -25.29 5.04 6.63
C GLU A 198 -26.45 4.21 7.24
N PRO A 199 -26.11 3.09 7.91
CA PRO A 199 -27.13 2.22 8.49
C PRO A 199 -27.82 2.88 9.67
N TYR A 200 -29.10 2.63 9.82
CA TYR A 200 -29.87 3.11 10.96
C TYR A 200 -29.30 2.56 12.29
N SER A 201 -29.03 3.46 13.22
CA SER A 201 -28.54 3.07 14.56
C SER A 201 -29.71 2.64 15.46
N LYS A 202 -29.56 1.46 16.07
CA LYS A 202 -30.49 0.94 17.10
C LYS A 202 -30.02 1.23 18.53
N ILE A 203 -29.05 2.13 18.72
CA ILE A 203 -28.61 2.52 20.07
C ILE A 203 -29.77 3.26 20.77
N GLY A 204 -30.03 2.87 22.02
CA GLY A 204 -31.12 3.41 22.81
C GLY A 204 -32.45 2.65 22.68
N TYR A 205 -32.55 1.69 21.77
CA TYR A 205 -33.75 0.84 21.58
C TYR A 205 -33.57 -0.58 22.14
N ARG A 206 -32.70 -0.76 23.12
CA ARG A 206 -32.48 -2.05 23.81
C ARG A 206 -33.02 -2.01 25.20
#